data_1ff3b78bf387c6b78bdc7ed48e08b66e
#
_entry.id   1ff3b78bf387c6b78bdc7ed48e08b66e
#
_cell.length_a   1.000
_cell.length_b   1.000
_cell.length_c   1.000
_cell.angle_alpha   90.00
_cell.angle_beta   90.00
_cell.angle_gamma   90.00
#
_symmetry.space_group_name_H-M   'P 1'
#
loop_
_entity.id
_entity.type
_entity.pdbx_description
1 polymer ?
#
loop_
_entity_poly.entity_id
_entity_poly.type
_entity_poly.pdbx_seq_one_letter_code
_entity_poly.pdbx_strand_id
1 'polypeptide(L)'
;IPEAVAESLKPTGNVLAAHCRNNGGGAYVDMGIMRKVKRGDTFDEKAIQKSMNVMPTQTFYTFECGGVSLDLIFTAPFLLNDLEAMTSPFNYITYQVRSIDGKDHDVQLYLEATPQWAVNTIDQEVTFEKTETPDLIYLKTGTIDQEVLAKTGDDVRIDWGYFYLAIPKKPG
;
A
#
# COMPACT_ATOMS: atom_id res chain seq x y z
N ILE A 1 -9.45 6.61 -22.59
CA ILE A 1 -10.56 7.16 -23.41
C ILE A 1 -10.36 8.67 -23.44
N PRO A 2 -10.37 9.32 -24.62
CA PRO A 2 -10.32 10.79 -24.71
C PRO A 2 -11.46 11.43 -23.91
N GLU A 3 -11.23 12.58 -23.30
CA GLU A 3 -12.18 13.27 -22.43
C GLU A 3 -13.54 13.53 -23.12
N ALA A 4 -13.50 13.97 -24.38
CA ALA A 4 -14.69 14.17 -25.19
C ALA A 4 -15.55 12.91 -25.42
N VAL A 5 -14.92 11.73 -25.41
CA VAL A 5 -15.65 10.45 -25.49
C VAL A 5 -16.24 10.07 -24.14
N ALA A 6 -15.52 10.36 -23.05
CA ALA A 6 -16.01 10.11 -21.70
C ALA A 6 -17.25 10.97 -21.37
N GLU A 7 -17.26 12.22 -21.83
CA GLU A 7 -18.41 13.14 -21.69
C GLU A 7 -19.64 12.71 -22.49
N SER A 8 -19.46 11.92 -23.55
CA SER A 8 -20.56 11.41 -24.37
C SER A 8 -21.25 10.17 -23.78
N LEU A 9 -20.72 9.58 -22.72
CA LEU A 9 -21.30 8.41 -22.10
C LEU A 9 -22.62 8.72 -21.41
N LYS A 10 -23.62 7.89 -21.68
CA LYS A 10 -24.95 7.97 -21.06
C LYS A 10 -24.99 7.14 -19.77
N PRO A 11 -25.92 7.39 -18.85
CA PRO A 11 -26.10 6.56 -17.65
C PRO A 11 -26.36 5.08 -17.97
N THR A 12 -27.01 4.79 -19.09
CA THR A 12 -27.32 3.44 -19.58
C THR A 12 -27.26 3.37 -21.10
N GLY A 13 -27.15 2.16 -21.65
CA GLY A 13 -27.24 1.94 -23.09
C GLY A 13 -25.99 2.28 -23.89
N ASN A 14 -24.82 2.41 -23.24
CA ASN A 14 -23.55 2.55 -23.93
C ASN A 14 -23.11 1.20 -24.50
N VAL A 15 -22.55 1.23 -25.70
CA VAL A 15 -21.95 0.05 -26.34
C VAL A 15 -20.45 0.26 -26.44
N LEU A 16 -19.68 -0.67 -25.87
CA LEU A 16 -18.24 -0.73 -26.03
C LEU A 16 -17.91 -1.84 -27.02
N ALA A 17 -17.23 -1.50 -28.10
CA ALA A 17 -16.78 -2.47 -29.08
C ALA A 17 -15.25 -2.47 -29.16
N ALA A 18 -14.66 -3.66 -29.14
CA ALA A 18 -13.25 -3.85 -29.42
C ALA A 18 -13.05 -4.84 -30.55
N HIS A 19 -12.03 -4.58 -31.34
CA HIS A 19 -11.60 -5.46 -32.39
C HIS A 19 -10.13 -5.85 -32.15
N CYS A 20 -9.88 -7.14 -31.99
CA CYS A 20 -8.54 -7.70 -31.93
C CYS A 20 -8.29 -8.55 -33.17
N ARG A 21 -7.24 -8.25 -33.93
CA ARG A 21 -6.77 -9.08 -35.01
C ARG A 21 -5.51 -9.81 -34.58
N ASN A 22 -5.60 -11.15 -34.47
CA ASN A 22 -4.45 -12.00 -34.21
C ASN A 22 -3.94 -12.61 -35.49
N ASN A 23 -2.64 -12.46 -35.76
CA ASN A 23 -1.97 -13.05 -36.94
C ASN A 23 -1.14 -14.30 -36.59
N GLY A 24 -1.22 -14.80 -35.35
CA GLY A 24 -0.53 -16.00 -34.87
C GLY A 24 -0.13 -15.88 -33.38
N GLY A 25 -0.07 -17.00 -32.66
CA GLY A 25 0.22 -17.05 -31.22
C GLY A 25 -0.99 -16.77 -30.34
N GLY A 26 -0.77 -16.71 -29.03
CA GLY A 26 -1.81 -16.32 -28.05
C GLY A 26 -2.13 -14.84 -28.16
N ALA A 27 -3.40 -14.48 -28.09
CA ALA A 27 -3.86 -13.11 -28.02
C ALA A 27 -4.94 -12.95 -26.97
N TYR A 28 -4.85 -11.86 -26.20
CA TYR A 28 -5.82 -11.54 -25.18
C TYR A 28 -6.36 -10.13 -25.44
N VAL A 29 -7.65 -9.95 -25.24
CA VAL A 29 -8.28 -8.63 -25.18
C VAL A 29 -8.93 -8.53 -23.82
N ASP A 30 -8.41 -7.63 -23.00
CA ASP A 30 -9.03 -7.23 -21.76
C ASP A 30 -9.51 -5.79 -21.87
N MET A 31 -10.75 -5.55 -21.51
CA MET A 31 -11.35 -4.22 -21.60
C MET A 31 -12.22 -3.95 -20.38
N GLY A 32 -11.97 -2.81 -19.77
CA GLY A 32 -12.77 -2.30 -18.66
C GLY A 32 -13.01 -0.79 -18.78
N ILE A 33 -14.16 -0.34 -18.31
CA ILE A 33 -14.40 1.10 -18.07
C ILE A 33 -14.08 1.34 -16.61
N MET A 34 -12.98 2.04 -16.35
CA MET A 34 -12.62 2.47 -15.00
C MET A 34 -12.84 3.96 -14.87
N ARG A 35 -13.48 4.37 -13.79
CA ARG A 35 -13.50 5.77 -13.39
C ARG A 35 -12.17 6.07 -12.69
N LYS A 36 -11.32 6.87 -13.34
CA LYS A 36 -10.18 7.45 -12.65
C LYS A 36 -10.71 8.49 -11.66
N VAL A 37 -10.88 8.06 -10.42
CA VAL A 37 -11.08 9.03 -9.33
C VAL A 37 -9.72 9.74 -9.19
N LYS A 38 -9.65 11.02 -9.56
CA LYS A 38 -8.57 11.85 -9.05
C LYS A 38 -8.73 11.82 -7.53
N ARG A 39 -7.90 11.05 -6.84
CA ARG A 39 -7.61 11.36 -5.45
C ARG A 39 -7.05 12.77 -5.51
N GLY A 40 -7.75 13.73 -4.93
CA GLY A 40 -7.19 15.06 -4.73
C GLY A 40 -5.83 14.84 -4.05
N ASP A 41 -4.81 15.55 -4.49
CA ASP A 41 -3.55 15.53 -3.78
C ASP A 41 -3.89 15.90 -2.33
N THR A 42 -3.77 14.93 -1.42
CA THR A 42 -4.09 15.11 0.01
C THR A 42 -3.10 16.08 0.64
N PHE A 43 -1.99 16.33 -0.05
CA PHE A 43 -0.88 17.16 0.40
C PHE A 43 -0.50 18.17 -0.69
N ASP A 44 -0.30 19.42 -0.26
CA ASP A 44 0.02 20.53 -1.17
C ASP A 44 1.48 20.48 -1.66
N GLU A 45 2.37 19.87 -0.88
CA GLU A 45 3.80 19.81 -1.18
C GLU A 45 4.33 18.38 -1.11
N LYS A 46 5.37 18.14 -1.92
CA LYS A 46 6.11 16.87 -1.89
C LYS A 46 7.39 17.03 -1.07
N ALA A 47 7.63 16.10 -0.17
CA ALA A 47 8.90 16.04 0.54
C ALA A 47 10.07 15.73 -0.42
N ILE A 48 11.21 16.34 -0.14
CA ILE A 48 12.46 16.11 -0.86
C ILE A 48 13.23 15.00 -0.17
N GLN A 49 13.49 13.90 -0.87
CA GLN A 49 14.37 12.85 -0.35
C GLN A 49 15.82 13.35 -0.36
N LYS A 50 16.44 13.41 0.80
CA LYS A 50 17.83 13.87 1.01
C LYS A 50 18.81 12.72 0.99
N SER A 51 18.45 11.58 1.56
CA SER A 51 19.31 10.41 1.62
C SER A 51 18.51 9.11 1.58
N MET A 52 19.20 8.05 1.16
CA MET A 52 18.78 6.67 1.29
C MET A 52 20.01 5.82 1.58
N ASN A 53 19.93 4.94 2.58
CA ASN A 53 20.96 3.96 2.88
C ASN A 53 20.30 2.60 3.09
N VAL A 54 20.70 1.61 2.28
CA VAL A 54 20.15 0.25 2.33
C VAL A 54 21.13 -0.68 2.99
N MET A 55 20.71 -1.32 4.06
CA MET A 55 21.45 -2.34 4.79
C MET A 55 20.68 -3.67 4.75
N PRO A 56 21.28 -4.80 5.10
CA PRO A 56 20.65 -6.12 4.95
C PRO A 56 19.27 -6.27 5.61
N THR A 57 19.06 -5.64 6.77
CA THR A 57 17.82 -5.74 7.55
C THR A 57 17.13 -4.40 7.78
N GLN A 58 17.73 -3.32 7.31
CA GLN A 58 17.19 -1.97 7.53
C GLN A 58 17.41 -1.09 6.30
N THR A 59 16.44 -0.23 6.04
CA THR A 59 16.57 0.85 5.05
C THR A 59 16.26 2.17 5.71
N PHE A 60 17.17 3.12 5.58
CA PHE A 60 17.11 4.45 6.18
C PHE A 60 16.81 5.47 5.10
N TYR A 61 15.86 6.35 5.37
CA TYR A 61 15.55 7.50 4.51
C TYR A 61 15.53 8.77 5.33
N THR A 62 15.96 9.87 4.72
CA THR A 62 15.76 11.22 5.24
C THR A 62 15.01 12.04 4.20
N PHE A 63 13.94 12.71 4.64
CA PHE A 63 13.13 13.61 3.83
C PHE A 63 13.07 14.99 4.49
N GLU A 64 12.91 16.04 3.68
CA GLU A 64 12.68 17.39 4.15
C GLU A 64 11.46 18.00 3.46
N CYS A 65 10.61 18.67 4.23
CA CYS A 65 9.45 19.41 3.75
C CYS A 65 9.00 20.43 4.80
N GLY A 66 8.60 21.64 4.39
CA GLY A 66 7.95 22.63 5.26
C GLY A 66 8.73 23.00 6.51
N GLY A 67 10.06 23.06 6.47
CA GLY A 67 10.89 23.37 7.65
C GLY A 67 11.13 22.20 8.62
N VAL A 68 10.74 20.98 8.20
CA VAL A 68 10.85 19.77 9.01
C VAL A 68 11.69 18.72 8.28
N SER A 69 12.52 17.98 9.03
CA SER A 69 13.20 16.77 8.58
C SER A 69 12.53 15.56 9.19
N LEU A 70 12.25 14.56 8.33
CA LEU A 70 11.70 13.26 8.69
C LEU A 70 12.72 12.17 8.38
N ASP A 71 13.17 11.45 9.39
CA ASP A 71 13.94 10.23 9.24
C ASP A 71 12.99 9.03 9.34
N LEU A 72 13.01 8.13 8.34
CA LEU A 72 12.26 6.89 8.31
C LEU A 72 13.21 5.70 8.27
N ILE A 73 12.95 4.69 9.10
CA ILE A 73 13.68 3.44 9.14
C ILE A 73 12.71 2.29 8.95
N PHE A 74 12.88 1.55 7.88
CA PHE A 74 12.19 0.28 7.67
C PHE A 74 13.08 -0.83 8.19
N THR A 75 12.59 -1.63 9.12
CA THR A 75 13.33 -2.73 9.75
C THR A 75 12.60 -4.04 9.55
N ALA A 76 13.27 -5.02 8.92
CA ALA A 76 12.89 -6.42 8.91
C ALA A 76 13.78 -7.16 9.90
N PRO A 77 13.29 -7.59 11.08
CA PRO A 77 14.11 -8.18 12.11
C PRO A 77 14.50 -9.61 11.74
N PHE A 78 15.61 -9.75 11.03
CA PHE A 78 16.17 -11.02 10.60
C PHE A 78 17.42 -11.34 11.42
N LEU A 79 17.24 -11.97 12.58
CA LEU A 79 18.31 -12.32 13.51
C LEU A 79 18.61 -13.81 13.41
N LEU A 80 19.78 -14.17 12.85
CA LEU A 80 20.16 -15.55 12.56
C LEU A 80 20.26 -16.46 13.78
N ASN A 81 20.46 -15.89 14.95
CA ASN A 81 20.58 -16.57 16.24
C ASN A 81 19.31 -16.49 17.11
N ASP A 82 18.24 -15.92 16.58
CA ASP A 82 16.93 -15.80 17.22
C ASP A 82 15.84 -16.26 16.26
N LEU A 83 15.47 -17.54 16.41
CA LEU A 83 14.49 -18.17 15.50
C LEU A 83 13.08 -17.56 15.64
N GLU A 84 12.71 -17.11 16.82
CA GLU A 84 11.43 -16.47 17.05
C GLU A 84 11.33 -15.13 16.33
N ALA A 85 12.33 -14.28 16.46
CA ALA A 85 12.41 -13.02 15.72
C ALA A 85 12.45 -13.25 14.19
N MET A 86 13.18 -14.29 13.76
CA MET A 86 13.36 -14.62 12.34
C MET A 86 12.07 -15.12 11.67
N THR A 87 11.22 -15.81 12.43
CA THR A 87 9.94 -16.34 11.94
C THR A 87 8.75 -15.42 12.19
N SER A 88 8.93 -14.35 12.95
CA SER A 88 7.89 -13.35 13.21
C SER A 88 7.55 -12.57 11.94
N PRO A 89 6.26 -12.49 11.56
CA PRO A 89 5.82 -11.79 10.34
C PRO A 89 5.72 -10.26 10.54
N PHE A 90 6.55 -9.68 11.40
CA PHE A 90 6.51 -8.26 11.73
C PHE A 90 7.65 -7.51 11.06
N ASN A 91 7.31 -6.37 10.46
CA ASN A 91 8.25 -5.36 10.02
C ASN A 91 7.95 -4.07 10.75
N TYR A 92 8.98 -3.29 11.05
CA TYR A 92 8.83 -2.04 11.79
C TYR A 92 9.08 -0.84 10.88
N ILE A 93 8.26 0.19 11.06
CA ILE A 93 8.51 1.51 10.49
C ILE A 93 8.72 2.44 11.67
N THR A 94 9.97 2.86 11.86
CA THR A 94 10.34 3.84 12.88
C THR A 94 10.52 5.21 12.23
N TYR A 95 10.09 6.26 12.89
CA TYR A 95 10.25 7.62 12.38
C TYR A 95 10.72 8.57 13.47
N GLN A 96 11.48 9.57 13.06
CA GLN A 96 11.88 10.70 13.89
C GLN A 96 11.67 12.00 13.10
N VAL A 97 11.09 12.98 13.78
CA VAL A 97 10.82 14.29 13.20
C VAL A 97 11.66 15.34 13.92
N ARG A 98 12.25 16.26 13.15
CA ARG A 98 13.05 17.36 13.68
C ARG A 98 12.73 18.66 12.97
N SER A 99 12.61 19.77 13.69
CA SER A 99 12.65 21.10 13.10
C SER A 99 14.03 21.40 12.52
N ILE A 100 14.08 21.97 11.33
CA ILE A 100 15.33 22.40 10.65
C ILE A 100 15.37 23.90 10.40
N ASP A 101 14.32 24.63 10.73
CA ASP A 101 14.24 26.09 10.61
C ASP A 101 14.22 26.81 11.99
N GLY A 102 14.34 26.05 13.08
CA GLY A 102 14.38 26.59 14.45
C GLY A 102 13.03 27.05 14.98
N LYS A 103 11.91 26.69 14.33
CA LYS A 103 10.55 27.00 14.77
C LYS A 103 9.86 25.75 15.31
N ASP A 104 8.79 25.96 16.06
CA ASP A 104 7.89 24.90 16.46
C ASP A 104 6.96 24.52 15.30
N HIS A 105 6.77 23.21 15.11
CA HIS A 105 5.89 22.66 14.10
C HIS A 105 4.92 21.64 14.72
N ASP A 106 3.66 21.72 14.37
CA ASP A 106 2.68 20.68 14.65
C ASP A 106 2.72 19.65 13.52
N VAL A 107 3.17 18.44 13.85
CA VAL A 107 3.44 17.38 12.86
C VAL A 107 2.55 16.18 13.09
N GLN A 108 1.89 15.74 12.03
CA GLN A 108 1.13 14.51 12.00
C GLN A 108 1.70 13.56 10.94
N LEU A 109 1.85 12.29 11.28
CA LEU A 109 2.25 11.26 10.33
C LEU A 109 1.02 10.57 9.74
N TYR A 110 0.92 10.56 8.42
CA TYR A 110 -0.06 9.78 7.69
C TYR A 110 0.61 8.60 6.99
N LEU A 111 0.09 7.38 7.24
CA LEU A 111 0.54 6.17 6.57
C LEU A 111 -0.65 5.47 5.93
N GLU A 112 -0.54 5.16 4.65
CA GLU A 112 -1.55 4.43 3.89
C GLU A 112 -0.94 3.17 3.27
N ALA A 113 -1.69 2.08 3.32
CA ALA A 113 -1.39 0.86 2.60
C ALA A 113 -2.66 0.35 1.90
N THR A 114 -2.51 -0.22 0.71
CA THR A 114 -3.64 -0.80 -0.02
C THR A 114 -3.85 -2.26 0.37
N PRO A 115 -5.08 -2.81 0.25
CA PRO A 115 -5.33 -4.23 0.51
C PRO A 115 -4.68 -5.18 -0.49
N GLN A 116 -4.04 -4.67 -1.53
CA GLN A 116 -3.29 -5.45 -2.52
C GLN A 116 -2.20 -6.34 -1.93
N TRP A 117 -1.76 -6.05 -0.69
CA TRP A 117 -0.84 -6.89 0.08
C TRP A 117 -1.44 -8.23 0.52
N ALA A 118 -2.79 -8.36 0.51
CA ALA A 118 -3.52 -9.51 1.05
C ALA A 118 -4.46 -10.16 0.03
N VAL A 119 -4.29 -9.90 -1.27
CA VAL A 119 -5.12 -10.45 -2.34
C VAL A 119 -4.26 -11.07 -3.46
N ASN A 120 -4.82 -12.02 -4.18
CA ASN A 120 -4.21 -12.55 -5.39
C ASN A 120 -4.45 -11.62 -6.59
N THR A 121 -5.69 -11.16 -6.76
CA THR A 121 -6.09 -10.24 -7.83
C THR A 121 -6.80 -9.01 -7.25
N ILE A 122 -6.75 -7.89 -7.99
CA ILE A 122 -7.25 -6.60 -7.50
C ILE A 122 -8.78 -6.49 -7.41
N ASP A 123 -9.48 -7.43 -7.98
CA ASP A 123 -10.94 -7.53 -8.02
C ASP A 123 -11.52 -8.36 -6.85
N GLN A 124 -10.66 -9.01 -6.06
CA GLN A 124 -11.12 -9.75 -4.89
C GLN A 124 -11.71 -8.80 -3.84
N GLU A 125 -12.86 -9.19 -3.31
CA GLU A 125 -13.50 -8.47 -2.22
C GLU A 125 -12.71 -8.65 -0.92
N VAL A 126 -12.58 -7.56 -0.17
CA VAL A 126 -11.81 -7.51 1.09
C VAL A 126 -12.63 -6.97 2.25
N THR A 127 -12.25 -7.36 3.44
CA THR A 127 -12.77 -6.81 4.69
C THR A 127 -11.80 -5.79 5.27
N PHE A 128 -12.34 -4.85 6.05
CA PHE A 128 -11.56 -3.89 6.83
C PHE A 128 -12.06 -3.91 8.27
N GLU A 129 -11.13 -4.03 9.19
CA GLU A 129 -11.42 -4.01 10.63
C GLU A 129 -10.44 -3.09 11.34
N LYS A 130 -10.95 -2.27 12.27
CA LYS A 130 -10.15 -1.52 13.23
C LYS A 130 -10.36 -2.10 14.61
N THR A 131 -9.28 -2.48 15.27
CA THR A 131 -9.31 -3.01 16.64
C THR A 131 -8.39 -2.21 17.53
N GLU A 132 -8.80 -2.06 18.78
CA GLU A 132 -8.03 -1.39 19.82
C GLU A 132 -7.83 -2.33 21.00
N THR A 133 -6.58 -2.47 21.41
CA THR A 133 -6.17 -3.12 22.66
C THR A 133 -5.70 -2.04 23.66
N PRO A 134 -5.35 -2.39 24.90
CA PRO A 134 -4.75 -1.42 25.82
C PRO A 134 -3.50 -0.71 25.26
N ASP A 135 -2.68 -1.41 24.48
CA ASP A 135 -1.36 -0.95 24.04
C ASP A 135 -1.28 -0.57 22.56
N LEU A 136 -2.16 -1.13 21.72
CA LEU A 136 -2.11 -1.01 20.27
C LEU A 136 -3.44 -0.59 19.67
N ILE A 137 -3.37 0.12 18.55
CA ILE A 137 -4.45 0.23 17.58
C ILE A 137 -3.97 -0.48 16.32
N TYR A 138 -4.77 -1.36 15.74
CA TYR A 138 -4.43 -1.97 14.46
C TYR A 138 -5.59 -1.99 13.48
N LEU A 139 -5.23 -1.84 12.23
CA LEU A 139 -6.07 -2.03 11.06
C LEU A 139 -5.74 -3.38 10.46
N LYS A 140 -6.76 -4.11 10.06
CA LYS A 140 -6.67 -5.44 9.49
C LYS A 140 -7.44 -5.47 8.18
N THR A 141 -6.88 -6.09 7.15
CA THR A 141 -7.54 -6.31 5.86
C THR A 141 -7.14 -7.66 5.28
N GLY A 142 -8.04 -8.28 4.56
CA GLY A 142 -7.83 -9.53 3.84
C GLY A 142 -9.06 -9.88 3.02
N THR A 143 -8.97 -10.90 2.19
CA THR A 143 -10.10 -11.38 1.39
C THR A 143 -11.23 -11.87 2.27
N ILE A 144 -12.45 -11.82 1.76
CA ILE A 144 -13.63 -12.38 2.46
C ILE A 144 -13.53 -13.90 2.57
N ASP A 145 -13.13 -14.56 1.50
CA ASP A 145 -13.23 -16.00 1.37
C ASP A 145 -12.09 -16.78 2.05
N GLN A 146 -11.03 -16.22 2.48
CA GLN A 146 -9.93 -16.84 3.27
C GLN A 146 -9.64 -18.33 2.95
N GLU A 147 -9.75 -18.73 1.70
CA GLU A 147 -9.56 -20.11 1.25
C GLU A 147 -8.07 -20.47 1.21
N VAL A 148 -7.63 -21.30 2.17
CA VAL A 148 -6.23 -21.70 2.31
C VAL A 148 -5.83 -22.64 1.18
N LEU A 149 -4.78 -22.30 0.41
CA LEU A 149 -4.21 -23.11 -0.69
C LEU A 149 -5.24 -23.54 -1.75
N ALA A 150 -6.32 -22.80 -1.93
CA ALA A 150 -7.39 -23.15 -2.87
C ALA A 150 -7.01 -22.94 -4.34
N LYS A 151 -5.98 -22.15 -4.63
CA LYS A 151 -5.54 -21.83 -5.98
C LYS A 151 -4.22 -22.50 -6.31
N THR A 152 -4.10 -22.94 -7.57
CA THR A 152 -2.89 -23.56 -8.13
C THR A 152 -2.56 -22.90 -9.46
N GLY A 153 -1.30 -22.87 -9.83
CA GLY A 153 -0.82 -22.33 -11.10
C GLY A 153 0.40 -21.44 -10.90
N ASP A 154 0.86 -20.86 -11.99
CA ASP A 154 1.94 -19.89 -11.99
C ASP A 154 1.38 -18.53 -11.56
N ASP A 155 2.23 -17.70 -10.96
CA ASP A 155 1.91 -16.33 -10.59
C ASP A 155 0.79 -16.16 -9.54
N VAL A 156 0.51 -17.22 -8.76
CA VAL A 156 -0.46 -17.20 -7.67
C VAL A 156 0.14 -16.54 -6.43
N ARG A 157 -0.57 -15.53 -5.91
CA ARG A 157 -0.24 -14.89 -4.63
C ARG A 157 -1.07 -15.51 -3.52
N ILE A 158 -0.55 -15.42 -2.30
CA ILE A 158 -1.31 -15.81 -1.11
C ILE A 158 -2.44 -14.79 -0.90
N ASP A 159 -3.68 -15.28 -0.90
CA ASP A 159 -4.91 -14.48 -0.71
C ASP A 159 -5.72 -14.94 0.52
N TRP A 160 -5.07 -15.66 1.40
CA TRP A 160 -5.56 -16.03 2.73
C TRP A 160 -4.62 -15.48 3.80
N GLY A 161 -5.13 -15.29 5.02
CA GLY A 161 -4.47 -14.50 6.04
C GLY A 161 -4.80 -13.00 5.88
N TYR A 162 -4.12 -12.16 6.63
CA TYR A 162 -4.45 -10.75 6.73
C TYR A 162 -3.21 -9.87 6.73
N PHE A 163 -3.34 -8.70 6.13
CA PHE A 163 -2.39 -7.62 6.32
C PHE A 163 -2.80 -6.78 7.54
N TYR A 164 -1.84 -6.46 8.38
CA TYR A 164 -2.05 -5.64 9.56
C TYR A 164 -1.18 -4.39 9.52
N LEU A 165 -1.75 -3.26 9.88
CA LEU A 165 -1.03 -2.04 10.21
C LEU A 165 -1.29 -1.71 11.68
N ALA A 166 -0.27 -1.78 12.52
CA ALA A 166 -0.38 -1.59 13.95
C ALA A 166 0.38 -0.35 14.42
N ILE A 167 -0.20 0.39 15.35
CA ILE A 167 0.38 1.61 15.91
C ILE A 167 0.31 1.51 17.44
N PRO A 168 1.44 1.69 18.16
CA PRO A 168 1.43 1.80 19.62
C PRO A 168 0.61 3.01 20.09
N LYS A 169 -0.18 2.86 21.16
CA LYS A 169 -0.93 3.98 21.78
C LYS A 169 -0.02 4.92 22.57
N LYS A 170 1.14 4.45 22.99
CA LYS A 170 2.17 5.24 23.63
C LYS A 170 3.40 5.27 22.74
N PRO A 171 3.99 6.44 22.50
CA PRO A 171 5.27 6.50 21.82
C PRO A 171 6.31 5.72 22.60
N GLY A 172 7.14 4.94 21.89
CA GLY A 172 8.29 4.24 22.45
C GLY A 172 9.44 5.19 22.73
#